data_8054722b3df34c48161d4b24428232ff
#
_entry.id   8054722b3df34c48161d4b24428232ff
#
_cell.length_a   1.000
_cell.length_b   1.000
_cell.length_c   1.000
_cell.angle_alpha   90.00
_cell.angle_beta   90.00
_cell.angle_gamma   90.00
#
_symmetry.space_group_name_H-M   'P 1'
#
loop_
_entity.id
_entity.type
_entity.pdbx_description
1 polymer ?
#
loop_
_entity_poly.entity_id
_entity_poly.type
_entity_poly.pdbx_seq_one_letter_code
_entity_poly.pdbx_strand_id
1 'polypeptide(L)'
;MEKMNRVLLSIGGNEGDREANLEEARMFISFNMGDIITVSEVVETDAWGMPEGTEPFLNQLVEIETKLTLEKLHEEILELEEYYGRTRKEGVYLDREMDVDVIFFNDEIISEGKIIVPHQRMHLREFILKPLAATWPDWIHPEMKMNASQLLAELNKKED
;
A
#
# COMPACT_ATOMS: atom_id res chain seq x y z
N MET A 1 11.03 27.24 -3.06
CA MET A 1 10.50 26.24 -2.12
C MET A 1 10.42 24.88 -2.77
N GLU A 2 10.93 23.87 -2.10
CA GLU A 2 10.82 22.52 -2.59
C GLU A 2 9.38 22.04 -2.54
N LYS A 3 8.94 21.39 -3.61
CA LYS A 3 7.61 20.82 -3.68
C LYS A 3 7.54 19.54 -2.86
N MET A 4 6.59 19.48 -1.93
CA MET A 4 6.30 18.27 -1.18
C MET A 4 5.23 17.47 -1.91
N ASN A 5 5.48 16.19 -2.07
CA ASN A 5 4.52 15.27 -2.66
C ASN A 5 3.73 14.57 -1.56
N ARG A 6 2.44 14.44 -1.76
CA ARG A 6 1.54 13.74 -0.85
C ARG A 6 1.34 12.33 -1.39
N VAL A 7 1.70 11.33 -0.60
CA VAL A 7 1.69 9.94 -1.05
C VAL A 7 0.93 9.07 -0.05
N LEU A 8 0.13 8.16 -0.58
CA LEU A 8 -0.52 7.13 0.23
C LEU A 8 0.10 5.78 -0.14
N LEU A 9 0.66 5.11 0.87
CA LEU A 9 1.27 3.79 0.74
C LEU A 9 0.39 2.74 1.41
N SER A 10 0.42 1.52 0.87
CA SER A 10 -0.11 0.34 1.55
C SER A 10 1.06 -0.53 1.94
N ILE A 11 1.14 -0.89 3.22
CA ILE A 11 2.17 -1.81 3.71
C ILE A 11 1.50 -3.04 4.29
N GLY A 12 2.14 -4.20 4.16
CA GLY A 12 1.57 -5.41 4.70
C GLY A 12 2.46 -6.63 4.54
N GLY A 13 2.11 -7.68 5.24
CA GLY A 13 2.80 -8.96 5.16
C GLY A 13 2.11 -10.01 6.02
N ASN A 14 2.50 -11.27 5.85
CA ASN A 14 1.89 -12.37 6.58
C ASN A 14 2.91 -13.36 7.17
N GLU A 15 4.19 -12.99 7.17
CA GLU A 15 5.26 -13.86 7.64
C GLU A 15 6.01 -13.20 8.80
N GLY A 16 6.47 -14.03 9.74
CA GLY A 16 7.23 -13.58 10.90
C GLY A 16 6.36 -12.85 11.93
N ASP A 17 6.95 -11.93 12.66
CA ASP A 17 6.22 -11.07 13.59
C ASP A 17 5.58 -9.92 12.80
N ARG A 18 4.35 -10.12 12.36
CA ARG A 18 3.64 -9.25 11.44
C ARG A 18 3.51 -7.82 11.97
N GLU A 19 3.21 -7.67 13.25
CA GLU A 19 3.06 -6.34 13.87
C GLU A 19 4.39 -5.62 13.99
N ALA A 20 5.44 -6.33 14.39
CA ALA A 20 6.79 -5.78 14.47
C ALA A 20 7.29 -5.38 13.08
N ASN A 21 7.00 -6.18 12.06
CA ASN A 21 7.39 -5.87 10.68
C ASN A 21 6.72 -4.59 10.18
N LEU A 22 5.44 -4.37 10.50
CA LEU A 22 4.77 -3.12 10.16
C LEU A 22 5.42 -1.93 10.84
N GLU A 23 5.76 -2.06 12.12
CA GLU A 23 6.44 -0.99 12.87
C GLU A 23 7.79 -0.67 12.24
N GLU A 24 8.58 -1.68 11.93
CA GLU A 24 9.88 -1.49 11.26
C GLU A 24 9.73 -0.84 9.89
N ALA A 25 8.71 -1.23 9.11
CA ALA A 25 8.43 -0.62 7.83
C ALA A 25 8.11 0.87 7.98
N ARG A 26 7.30 1.23 8.97
CA ARG A 26 7.00 2.64 9.24
C ARG A 26 8.26 3.42 9.63
N MET A 27 9.16 2.80 10.41
CA MET A 27 10.44 3.43 10.76
C MET A 27 11.30 3.66 9.53
N PHE A 28 11.40 2.67 8.66
CA PHE A 28 12.14 2.81 7.39
C PHE A 28 11.56 3.93 6.53
N ILE A 29 10.24 3.97 6.41
CA ILE A 29 9.53 5.01 5.64
C ILE A 29 9.86 6.38 6.22
N SER A 30 9.77 6.53 7.53
CA SER A 30 10.05 7.80 8.22
C SER A 30 11.48 8.28 8.00
N PHE A 31 12.45 7.36 8.00
CA PHE A 31 13.86 7.73 7.85
C PHE A 31 14.28 7.93 6.39
N ASN A 32 13.71 7.20 5.45
CA ASN A 32 14.24 7.15 4.08
C ASN A 32 13.30 7.71 3.02
N MET A 33 12.02 7.84 3.30
CA MET A 33 11.05 8.26 2.29
C MET A 33 10.45 9.63 2.56
N GLY A 34 10.00 9.88 3.78
CA GLY A 34 9.39 11.15 4.12
C GLY A 34 8.69 11.11 5.47
N ASP A 35 8.04 12.21 5.81
CA ASP A 35 7.35 12.32 7.09
C ASP A 35 6.00 11.61 7.06
N ILE A 36 5.75 10.75 8.04
CA ILE A 36 4.45 10.10 8.18
C ILE A 36 3.47 11.12 8.77
N ILE A 37 2.39 11.36 8.05
CA ILE A 37 1.35 12.33 8.44
C ILE A 37 0.22 11.63 9.17
N THR A 38 -0.27 10.53 8.62
CA THR A 38 -1.41 9.79 9.15
C THR A 38 -1.28 8.31 8.80
N VAL A 39 -1.77 7.45 9.67
CA VAL A 39 -1.85 6.01 9.40
C VAL A 39 -3.28 5.54 9.64
N SER A 40 -3.67 4.51 8.90
CA SER A 40 -4.96 3.85 9.12
C SER A 40 -4.86 2.83 10.25
N GLU A 41 -6.00 2.27 10.63
CA GLU A 41 -6.01 1.05 11.45
C GLU A 41 -5.34 -0.09 10.69
N VAL A 42 -4.86 -1.09 11.43
CA VAL A 42 -4.32 -2.32 10.85
C VAL A 42 -5.50 -3.25 10.54
N VAL A 43 -5.51 -3.81 9.33
CA VAL A 43 -6.57 -4.70 8.86
C VAL A 43 -5.99 -6.08 8.58
N GLU A 44 -6.62 -7.13 9.08
CA GLU A 44 -6.21 -8.50 8.79
C GLU A 44 -7.03 -9.04 7.62
N THR A 45 -6.35 -9.67 6.65
CA THR A 45 -7.00 -10.28 5.49
C THR A 45 -6.52 -11.72 5.31
N ASP A 46 -7.42 -12.58 4.82
CA ASP A 46 -7.07 -13.97 4.57
C ASP A 46 -6.05 -14.11 3.44
N ALA A 47 -5.23 -15.16 3.52
CA ALA A 47 -4.21 -15.46 2.51
C ALA A 47 -4.84 -16.25 1.34
N TRP A 48 -5.64 -15.55 0.53
CA TRP A 48 -6.36 -16.12 -0.61
C TRP A 48 -5.40 -16.67 -1.68
N GLY A 49 -5.70 -17.87 -2.15
CA GLY A 49 -4.94 -18.51 -3.20
C GLY A 49 -3.60 -19.07 -2.76
N MET A 50 -3.29 -19.01 -1.47
CA MET A 50 -2.06 -19.56 -0.91
C MET A 50 -2.32 -20.92 -0.24
N PRO A 51 -1.25 -21.70 0.03
CA PRO A 51 -1.40 -23.01 0.66
C PRO A 51 -2.16 -22.94 1.98
N GLU A 52 -2.89 -24.00 2.28
CA GLU A 52 -3.60 -24.15 3.55
C GLU A 52 -2.63 -23.99 4.71
N GLY A 53 -3.06 -23.28 5.76
CA GLY A 53 -2.21 -23.01 6.92
C GLY A 53 -1.38 -21.74 6.80
N THR A 54 -1.49 -21.03 5.67
CA THR A 54 -0.80 -19.74 5.50
C THR A 54 -1.43 -18.68 6.41
N GLU A 55 -0.58 -17.95 7.12
CA GLU A 55 -1.03 -16.89 8.02
C GLU A 55 -1.72 -15.76 7.24
N PRO A 56 -2.79 -15.17 7.82
CA PRO A 56 -3.41 -13.99 7.23
C PRO A 56 -2.45 -12.81 7.14
N PHE A 57 -2.67 -11.94 6.17
CA PHE A 57 -1.92 -10.70 6.04
C PHE A 57 -2.39 -9.64 7.03
N LEU A 58 -1.47 -8.86 7.54
CA LEU A 58 -1.78 -7.59 8.19
C LEU A 58 -1.47 -6.49 7.18
N ASN A 59 -2.38 -5.53 7.04
CA ASN A 59 -2.26 -4.43 6.08
C ASN A 59 -2.56 -3.10 6.77
N GLN A 60 -1.86 -2.06 6.35
CA GLN A 60 -2.06 -0.71 6.88
C GLN A 60 -1.78 0.32 5.79
N LEU A 61 -2.57 1.40 5.77
CA LEU A 61 -2.33 2.53 4.89
C LEU A 61 -1.54 3.60 5.65
N VAL A 62 -0.58 4.20 4.95
CA VAL A 62 0.33 5.21 5.53
C VAL A 62 0.39 6.40 4.59
N GLU A 63 0.00 7.57 5.08
CA GLU A 63 0.16 8.81 4.32
C GLU A 63 1.49 9.47 4.68
N ILE A 64 2.26 9.86 3.67
CA ILE A 64 3.51 10.57 3.87
C ILE A 64 3.57 11.85 3.04
N GLU A 65 4.39 12.79 3.50
CA GLU A 65 4.86 13.91 2.70
C GLU A 65 6.32 13.64 2.37
N THR A 66 6.68 13.75 1.10
CA THR A 66 8.02 13.43 0.64
C THR A 66 8.53 14.44 -0.38
N LYS A 67 9.84 14.68 -0.35
CA LYS A 67 10.53 15.46 -1.38
C LYS A 67 10.95 14.60 -2.56
N LEU A 68 10.82 13.27 -2.43
CA LEU A 68 11.25 12.34 -3.46
C LEU A 68 10.32 12.38 -4.67
N THR A 69 10.89 12.16 -5.85
CA THR A 69 10.10 11.87 -7.04
C THR A 69 9.51 10.47 -6.91
N LEU A 70 8.54 10.14 -7.76
CA LEU A 70 7.94 8.81 -7.74
C LEU A 70 8.99 7.73 -8.05
N GLU A 71 9.92 8.01 -8.96
CA GLU A 71 11.01 7.07 -9.30
C GLU A 71 11.92 6.80 -8.11
N LYS A 72 12.30 7.86 -7.38
CA LYS A 72 13.15 7.72 -6.20
C LYS A 72 12.42 7.01 -5.06
N LEU A 73 11.15 7.30 -4.89
CA LEU A 73 10.31 6.63 -3.91
C LEU A 73 10.22 5.13 -4.22
N HIS A 74 10.04 4.79 -5.49
CA HIS A 74 9.98 3.40 -5.93
C HIS A 74 11.31 2.67 -5.61
N GLU A 75 12.45 3.32 -5.82
CA GLU A 75 13.76 2.76 -5.46
C GLU A 75 13.85 2.44 -3.96
N GLU A 76 13.37 3.35 -3.11
CA GLU A 76 13.35 3.14 -1.67
C GLU A 76 12.41 2.00 -1.26
N ILE A 77 11.27 1.87 -1.93
CA ILE A 77 10.33 0.78 -1.71
C ILE A 77 11.00 -0.56 -2.05
N LEU A 78 11.71 -0.64 -3.17
CA LEU A 78 12.41 -1.85 -3.57
C LEU A 78 13.49 -2.24 -2.55
N GLU A 79 14.20 -1.28 -1.98
CA GLU A 79 15.18 -1.54 -0.93
C GLU A 79 14.52 -2.11 0.33
N LEU A 80 13.39 -1.56 0.72
CA LEU A 80 12.64 -2.05 1.88
C LEU A 80 12.16 -3.48 1.65
N GLU A 81 11.57 -3.74 0.49
CA GLU A 81 11.08 -5.08 0.15
C GLU A 81 12.23 -6.09 0.05
N GLU A 82 13.37 -5.68 -0.49
CA GLU A 82 14.56 -6.53 -0.60
C GLU A 82 15.08 -6.93 0.77
N TYR A 83 15.07 -6.02 1.73
CA TYR A 83 15.47 -6.32 3.11
C TYR A 83 14.69 -7.49 3.69
N TYR A 84 13.39 -7.55 3.41
CA TYR A 84 12.51 -8.63 3.90
C TYR A 84 12.41 -9.81 2.94
N GLY A 85 12.81 -9.65 1.68
CA GLY A 85 12.59 -10.64 0.63
C GLY A 85 13.82 -11.37 0.13
N ARG A 86 14.99 -11.18 0.75
CA ARG A 86 16.26 -11.73 0.25
C ARG A 86 16.30 -13.24 0.10
N THR A 87 15.46 -13.95 0.82
CA THR A 87 15.45 -15.43 0.80
C THR A 87 14.42 -15.99 -0.17
N ARG A 88 13.71 -15.14 -0.91
CA ARG A 88 12.68 -15.60 -1.84
C ARG A 88 13.26 -16.28 -3.07
N LYS A 89 12.62 -17.35 -3.47
CA LYS A 89 12.93 -18.04 -4.72
C LYS A 89 12.02 -17.49 -5.81
N GLU A 90 12.61 -17.12 -6.94
CA GLU A 90 11.85 -16.65 -8.09
C GLU A 90 10.84 -17.68 -8.56
N GLY A 91 9.68 -17.22 -8.99
CA GLY A 91 8.64 -18.05 -9.55
C GLY A 91 7.81 -18.85 -8.57
N VAL A 92 8.10 -18.76 -7.27
CA VAL A 92 7.32 -19.42 -6.24
C VAL A 92 6.45 -18.40 -5.50
N TYR A 93 5.16 -18.71 -5.39
CA TYR A 93 4.23 -17.88 -4.65
C TYR A 93 4.40 -18.16 -3.16
N LEU A 94 5.13 -17.30 -2.47
CA LEU A 94 5.51 -17.46 -1.08
C LEU A 94 4.88 -16.43 -0.17
N ASP A 95 4.87 -16.76 1.13
CA ASP A 95 4.56 -15.79 2.18
C ASP A 95 5.48 -14.57 2.06
N ARG A 96 4.97 -13.40 2.42
CA ARG A 96 5.74 -12.16 2.35
C ARG A 96 5.84 -11.51 3.73
N GLU A 97 7.07 -11.21 4.15
CA GLU A 97 7.27 -10.45 5.37
C GLU A 97 6.85 -9.00 5.20
N MET A 98 7.07 -8.43 3.99
CA MET A 98 6.71 -7.05 3.69
C MET A 98 6.41 -6.85 2.21
N ASP A 99 5.29 -6.18 1.95
CA ASP A 99 4.88 -5.77 0.62
C ASP A 99 4.48 -4.31 0.71
N VAL A 100 4.97 -3.47 -0.19
CA VAL A 100 4.71 -2.04 -0.17
C VAL A 100 4.22 -1.59 -1.53
N ASP A 101 3.04 -0.97 -1.57
CA ASP A 101 2.47 -0.45 -2.80
C ASP A 101 2.20 1.05 -2.66
N VAL A 102 2.41 1.80 -3.76
CA VAL A 102 1.96 3.18 -3.83
C VAL A 102 0.50 3.17 -4.29
N ILE A 103 -0.38 3.67 -3.45
CA ILE A 103 -1.81 3.77 -3.76
C ILE A 103 -2.10 5.06 -4.53
N PHE A 104 -1.66 6.19 -3.97
CA PHE A 104 -1.78 7.51 -4.59
C PHE A 104 -0.46 8.26 -4.51
N PHE A 105 -0.14 9.01 -5.55
CA PHE A 105 0.96 9.96 -5.58
C PHE A 105 0.40 11.30 -6.05
N ASN A 106 0.11 12.20 -5.10
CA ASN A 106 -0.65 13.43 -5.37
C ASN A 106 -1.98 13.05 -6.04
N ASP A 107 -2.39 13.79 -7.08
CA ASP A 107 -3.53 13.44 -7.93
C ASP A 107 -3.07 12.97 -9.31
N GLU A 108 -1.84 12.48 -9.40
CA GLU A 108 -1.24 12.10 -10.67
C GLU A 108 -1.72 10.75 -11.16
N ILE A 109 -1.78 10.63 -12.48
CA ILE A 109 -2.09 9.39 -13.19
C ILE A 109 -0.84 9.10 -14.03
N ILE A 110 -0.07 8.09 -13.61
CA ILE A 110 1.19 7.73 -14.26
C ILE A 110 1.21 6.24 -14.55
N SER A 111 1.59 5.89 -15.77
CA SER A 111 1.80 4.50 -16.17
C SER A 111 3.09 4.42 -16.98
N GLU A 112 4.21 4.19 -16.30
CA GLU A 112 5.54 4.10 -16.93
C GLU A 112 6.23 2.85 -16.43
N GLY A 113 6.31 1.83 -17.28
CA GLY A 113 6.93 0.55 -16.93
C GLY A 113 6.20 -0.12 -15.78
N LYS A 114 6.90 -0.32 -14.66
CA LYS A 114 6.34 -0.94 -13.46
C LYS A 114 5.71 0.08 -12.50
N ILE A 115 5.85 1.37 -12.79
CA ILE A 115 5.35 2.44 -11.94
C ILE A 115 3.96 2.85 -12.43
N ILE A 116 2.93 2.47 -11.67
CA ILE A 116 1.54 2.77 -12.01
C ILE A 116 0.86 3.38 -10.80
N VAL A 117 0.41 4.62 -10.93
CA VAL A 117 -0.41 5.29 -9.93
C VAL A 117 -1.59 5.96 -10.60
N PRO A 118 -2.78 5.97 -9.98
CA PRO A 118 -3.12 5.28 -8.73
C PRO A 118 -2.98 3.75 -8.87
N HIS A 119 -2.91 3.05 -7.74
CA HIS A 119 -2.74 1.60 -7.74
C HIS A 119 -3.82 0.95 -8.62
N GLN A 120 -3.38 0.09 -9.52
CA GLN A 120 -4.22 -0.44 -10.61
C GLN A 120 -5.45 -1.23 -10.14
N ARG A 121 -5.38 -1.84 -8.97
CA ARG A 121 -6.45 -2.71 -8.45
C ARG A 121 -7.03 -2.25 -7.11
N MET A 122 -6.68 -1.06 -6.65
CA MET A 122 -7.15 -0.59 -5.33
C MET A 122 -8.67 -0.57 -5.22
N HIS A 123 -9.35 -0.23 -6.30
CA HIS A 123 -10.82 -0.15 -6.34
C HIS A 123 -11.51 -1.50 -6.24
N LEU A 124 -10.75 -2.59 -6.34
CA LEU A 124 -11.25 -3.97 -6.22
C LEU A 124 -10.86 -4.61 -4.88
N ARG A 125 -10.20 -3.86 -4.00
CA ARG A 125 -9.67 -4.39 -2.74
C ARG A 125 -10.32 -3.74 -1.54
N GLU A 126 -11.24 -4.46 -0.93
CA GLU A 126 -11.97 -4.00 0.25
C GLU A 126 -11.04 -3.62 1.39
N PHE A 127 -9.94 -4.36 1.58
CA PHE A 127 -8.97 -4.09 2.65
C PHE A 127 -8.17 -2.80 2.44
N ILE A 128 -8.24 -2.20 1.25
CA ILE A 128 -7.72 -0.85 0.98
C ILE A 128 -8.85 0.17 1.13
N LEU A 129 -10.01 -0.09 0.53
CA LEU A 129 -11.11 0.88 0.47
C LEU A 129 -11.73 1.18 1.83
N LYS A 130 -11.87 0.17 2.69
CA LYS A 130 -12.44 0.39 4.04
C LYS A 130 -11.59 1.31 4.91
N PRO A 131 -10.30 1.04 5.11
CA PRO A 131 -9.46 1.97 5.89
C PRO A 131 -9.28 3.32 5.20
N LEU A 132 -9.27 3.35 3.87
CA LEU A 132 -9.20 4.60 3.12
C LEU A 132 -10.43 5.47 3.40
N ALA A 133 -11.62 4.88 3.34
CA ALA A 133 -12.87 5.59 3.62
C ALA A 133 -12.93 6.11 5.06
N ALA A 134 -12.43 5.32 6.01
CA ALA A 134 -12.46 5.69 7.43
C ALA A 134 -11.51 6.83 7.77
N THR A 135 -10.33 6.85 7.16
CA THR A 135 -9.25 7.78 7.53
C THR A 135 -9.12 8.94 6.54
N TRP A 136 -9.36 8.71 5.26
CA TRP A 136 -9.22 9.71 4.19
C TRP A 136 -10.50 9.79 3.35
N PRO A 137 -11.63 10.15 3.95
CA PRO A 137 -12.92 10.15 3.22
C PRO A 137 -12.98 11.13 2.04
N ASP A 138 -12.13 12.15 2.06
CA ASP A 138 -12.12 13.18 1.03
C ASP A 138 -11.07 12.97 -0.07
N TRP A 139 -10.28 11.91 0.01
CA TRP A 139 -9.29 11.65 -1.04
C TRP A 139 -9.98 11.03 -2.25
N ILE A 140 -9.94 11.75 -3.36
CA ILE A 140 -10.63 11.35 -4.59
C ILE A 140 -9.66 10.60 -5.50
N HIS A 141 -10.07 9.44 -5.98
CA HIS A 141 -9.32 8.69 -6.98
C HIS A 141 -9.23 9.55 -8.24
N PRO A 142 -8.02 9.91 -8.70
CA PRO A 142 -7.87 10.90 -9.78
C PRO A 142 -8.43 10.47 -11.13
N GLU A 143 -8.46 9.16 -11.38
CA GLU A 143 -8.98 8.62 -12.65
C GLU A 143 -10.48 8.34 -12.58
N MET A 144 -10.92 7.66 -11.52
CA MET A 144 -12.33 7.27 -11.36
C MET A 144 -13.23 8.38 -10.84
N LYS A 145 -12.63 9.45 -10.29
CA LYS A 145 -13.36 10.62 -9.78
C LYS A 145 -14.32 10.29 -8.64
N MET A 146 -13.95 9.31 -7.83
CA MET A 146 -14.75 8.84 -6.69
C MET A 146 -13.90 8.78 -5.42
N ASN A 147 -14.55 9.01 -4.27
CA ASN A 147 -13.89 8.77 -2.98
C ASN A 147 -14.00 7.27 -2.64
N ALA A 148 -13.37 6.87 -1.53
CA ALA A 148 -13.31 5.46 -1.15
C ALA A 148 -14.69 4.86 -0.85
N SER A 149 -15.58 5.63 -0.22
CA SER A 149 -16.95 5.16 0.07
C SER A 149 -17.72 4.87 -1.21
N GLN A 150 -17.56 5.73 -2.23
CA GLN A 150 -18.20 5.53 -3.53
C GLN A 150 -17.62 4.30 -4.25
N LEU A 151 -16.31 4.14 -4.21
CA LEU A 151 -15.64 2.97 -4.80
C LEU A 151 -16.09 1.67 -4.10
N LEU A 152 -16.21 1.71 -2.79
CA LEU A 152 -16.65 0.57 -2.00
C LEU A 152 -18.10 0.18 -2.35
N ALA A 153 -18.97 1.18 -2.52
CA ALA A 153 -20.35 0.94 -2.94
C ALA A 153 -20.41 0.27 -4.33
N GLU A 154 -19.58 0.72 -5.27
CA GLU A 154 -19.50 0.11 -6.59
C GLU A 154 -18.99 -1.34 -6.53
N LEU A 155 -17.99 -1.60 -5.68
CA LEU A 155 -17.46 -2.95 -5.48
C LEU A 155 -18.54 -3.88 -4.92
N ASN A 156 -19.29 -3.43 -3.94
CA ASN A 156 -20.36 -4.22 -3.31
C ASN A 156 -21.49 -4.54 -4.30
N LYS A 157 -21.79 -3.66 -5.23
CA LYS A 157 -22.80 -3.91 -6.28
C LYS A 157 -22.40 -5.05 -7.20
N LYS A 158 -21.11 -5.21 -7.46
CA LYS A 158 -20.60 -6.25 -8.37
C LYS A 158 -20.60 -7.64 -7.74
N GLU A 159 -20.66 -7.70 -6.40
CA GLU A 159 -20.67 -8.96 -5.66
C GLU A 159 -22.09 -9.54 -5.50
N ASP A 160 -23.11 -8.78 -5.80
CA ASP A 160 -24.52 -9.21 -5.71
C ASP A 160 -25.00 -9.95 -6.97
#